data_b3df393f47dc7cd1c681a249639d523a
#
_entry.id   b3df393f47dc7cd1c681a249639d523a
#
_cell.length_a   1.000
_cell.length_b   1.000
_cell.length_c   1.000
_cell.angle_alpha   90.00
_cell.angle_beta   90.00
_cell.angle_gamma   90.00
#
_symmetry.space_group_name_H-M   'P 1'
#
loop_
_entity.id
_entity.type
_entity.pdbx_description
1 polymer ?
#
loop_
_entity_poly.entity_id
_entity_poly.type
_entity_poly.pdbx_seq_one_letter_code
_entity_poly.pdbx_strand_id
1 'polypeptide(L)'
;MCQEGPATVFELENMGLPFSRTEEGKIYQRAFGGQSKDYGKGGQAERTCAAADRTGHALLHTLYQANVKAGTNFLSEWFAVDLVLNSEDQVTGVIAFEIESGEAYFLKAKATVLATGGAGRIYKSTTNALINTGDGTGMALRAGLAVQDMEMWQFHPTGIHGAGTLVTEGCRGEGGYLINKDGERFMERYAPNAKDLASRDVVARSMMLEIIEGRGCGPEADHCFLKLDHLGADLLHKRLPGITELSKTFAGIDPAEHPIPVVPTCHYAMGGIPTNVNGQVI
;
A
#
# COMPACT_ATOMS: atom_id res chain seq x y z
N MET A 1 -9.05 12.07 14.18
CA MET A 1 -8.01 11.23 13.52
C MET A 1 -6.60 11.74 13.81
N CYS A 2 -6.14 12.90 13.30
CA CYS A 2 -4.73 13.33 13.47
C CYS A 2 -4.30 13.50 14.93
N GLN A 3 -5.18 13.94 15.82
CA GLN A 3 -4.89 14.06 17.26
C GLN A 3 -4.70 12.72 17.95
N GLU A 4 -5.36 11.67 17.47
CA GLU A 4 -5.29 10.30 18.01
C GLU A 4 -4.06 9.52 17.52
N GLY A 5 -3.43 9.99 16.45
CA GLY A 5 -2.31 9.29 15.82
C GLY A 5 -1.18 8.89 16.78
N PRO A 6 -0.66 9.79 17.63
CA PRO A 6 0.37 9.42 18.60
C PRO A 6 -0.07 8.35 19.60
N ALA A 7 -1.30 8.44 20.12
CA ALA A 7 -1.86 7.44 21.05
C ALA A 7 -1.96 6.07 20.39
N THR A 8 -2.44 6.01 19.15
CA THR A 8 -2.54 4.77 18.36
C THR A 8 -1.18 4.11 18.11
N VAL A 9 -0.13 4.91 17.86
CA VAL A 9 1.23 4.38 17.71
C VAL A 9 1.71 3.70 18.98
N PHE A 10 1.51 4.33 20.13
CA PHE A 10 1.88 3.72 21.42
C PHE A 10 1.01 2.52 21.78
N GLU A 11 -0.27 2.51 21.42
CA GLU A 11 -1.15 1.36 21.59
C GLU A 11 -0.63 0.14 20.79
N LEU A 12 -0.26 0.34 19.52
CA LEU A 12 0.32 -0.71 18.69
C LEU A 12 1.67 -1.20 19.22
N GLU A 13 2.50 -0.31 19.73
CA GLU A 13 3.75 -0.67 20.40
C GLU A 13 3.50 -1.53 21.65
N ASN A 14 2.51 -1.15 22.47
CA ASN A 14 2.13 -1.91 23.67
C ASN A 14 1.54 -3.29 23.32
N MET A 15 0.94 -3.44 22.14
CA MET A 15 0.51 -4.73 21.59
C MET A 15 1.69 -5.58 21.09
N GLY A 16 2.90 -5.01 20.99
CA GLY A 16 4.12 -5.70 20.60
C GLY A 16 4.63 -5.36 19.19
N LEU A 17 4.16 -4.29 18.54
CA LEU A 17 4.69 -3.88 17.24
C LEU A 17 6.13 -3.37 17.40
N PRO A 18 7.13 -4.00 16.74
CA PRO A 18 8.55 -3.69 16.94
C PRO A 18 8.99 -2.53 16.07
N PHE A 19 8.55 -1.31 16.38
CA PHE A 19 9.04 -0.12 15.67
C PHE A 19 10.57 0.00 15.76
N SER A 20 11.20 0.37 14.64
CA SER A 20 12.61 0.72 14.61
C SER A 20 12.90 1.89 15.54
N ARG A 21 14.12 1.95 16.10
CA ARG A 21 14.54 2.98 17.06
C ARG A 21 15.66 3.84 16.51
N THR A 22 15.67 5.09 16.93
CA THR A 22 16.82 5.97 16.80
C THR A 22 17.90 5.58 17.83
N GLU A 23 19.09 6.18 17.74
CA GLU A 23 20.17 5.97 18.72
C GLU A 23 19.76 6.43 20.13
N GLU A 24 18.87 7.43 20.23
CA GLU A 24 18.33 7.93 21.51
C GLU A 24 17.14 7.09 22.02
N GLY A 25 16.80 5.97 21.35
CA GLY A 25 15.73 5.07 21.75
C GLY A 25 14.31 5.53 21.35
N LYS A 26 14.16 6.64 20.61
CA LYS A 26 12.85 7.09 20.11
C LYS A 26 12.37 6.23 18.95
N ILE A 27 11.05 6.17 18.72
CA ILE A 27 10.49 5.52 17.53
C ILE A 27 11.02 6.22 16.29
N TYR A 28 11.59 5.43 15.36
CA TYR A 28 12.12 5.95 14.11
C TYR A 28 10.99 6.41 13.19
N GLN A 29 11.13 7.63 12.69
CA GLN A 29 10.23 8.24 11.73
C GLN A 29 10.99 8.61 10.46
N ARG A 30 10.40 8.38 9.31
CA ARG A 30 11.01 8.67 8.00
C ARG A 30 10.19 9.66 7.20
N ALA A 31 10.86 10.32 6.25
CA ALA A 31 10.22 11.12 5.24
C ALA A 31 9.39 10.25 4.30
N PHE A 32 8.24 10.76 3.88
CA PHE A 32 7.36 10.12 2.91
C PHE A 32 6.83 11.15 1.91
N GLY A 33 6.54 10.72 0.68
CA GLY A 33 6.07 11.60 -0.39
C GLY A 33 4.78 12.34 -0.01
N GLY A 34 4.70 13.60 -0.38
CA GLY A 34 3.57 14.47 -0.09
C GLY A 34 3.48 14.97 1.36
N GLN A 35 4.36 14.55 2.25
CA GLN A 35 4.39 15.02 3.65
C GLN A 35 5.34 16.21 3.79
N SER A 36 4.95 17.37 3.29
CA SER A 36 5.75 18.59 3.36
C SER A 36 5.38 19.47 4.56
N LYS A 37 6.33 20.29 5.01
CA LYS A 37 6.12 21.38 5.96
C LYS A 37 5.70 22.65 5.24
N ASP A 38 5.04 23.57 5.93
CA ASP A 38 4.71 24.91 5.46
C ASP A 38 4.05 24.93 4.06
N TYR A 39 3.06 24.05 3.85
CA TYR A 39 2.32 23.92 2.60
C TYR A 39 3.22 23.71 1.36
N GLY A 40 4.27 22.91 1.52
CA GLY A 40 5.23 22.60 0.42
C GLY A 40 6.41 23.56 0.30
N LYS A 41 6.48 24.59 1.10
CA LYS A 41 7.59 25.57 1.13
C LYS A 41 8.73 25.16 2.08
N GLY A 42 8.42 24.36 3.10
CA GLY A 42 9.41 23.76 4.00
C GLY A 42 9.95 22.42 3.49
N GLY A 43 10.87 21.82 4.21
CA GLY A 43 11.35 20.46 3.91
C GLY A 43 10.28 19.38 4.13
N GLN A 44 10.66 18.12 3.97
CA GLN A 44 9.78 16.98 4.26
C GLN A 44 9.52 16.87 5.76
N ALA A 45 8.29 16.47 6.11
CA ALA A 45 7.94 16.13 7.48
C ALA A 45 8.18 14.63 7.72
N GLU A 46 9.01 14.30 8.67
CA GLU A 46 9.27 12.92 9.06
C GLU A 46 8.23 12.49 10.09
N ARG A 47 7.08 11.98 9.64
CA ARG A 47 5.95 11.58 10.49
C ARG A 47 5.66 10.08 10.45
N THR A 48 6.20 9.37 9.47
CA THR A 48 5.88 7.96 9.25
C THR A 48 6.71 7.08 10.18
N CYS A 49 6.08 6.57 11.24
CA CYS A 49 6.67 5.56 12.12
C CYS A 49 6.90 4.27 11.35
N ALA A 50 8.07 3.66 11.49
CA ALA A 50 8.47 2.53 10.68
C ALA A 50 9.06 1.37 11.49
N ALA A 51 8.77 0.14 11.05
CA ALA A 51 9.48 -1.08 11.42
C ALA A 51 10.25 -1.55 10.18
N ALA A 52 11.49 -1.08 10.02
CA ALA A 52 12.30 -1.21 8.80
C ALA A 52 11.48 -0.86 7.53
N ASP A 53 11.48 -1.72 6.51
CA ASP A 53 10.65 -1.63 5.30
C ASP A 53 9.44 -2.58 5.32
N ARG A 54 9.13 -3.15 6.50
CA ARG A 54 8.10 -4.18 6.72
C ARG A 54 7.05 -3.75 7.75
N THR A 55 6.74 -2.46 7.84
CA THR A 55 5.79 -1.91 8.83
C THR A 55 4.42 -2.55 8.73
N GLY A 56 3.87 -2.69 7.52
CA GLY A 56 2.58 -3.34 7.29
C GLY A 56 2.58 -4.82 7.69
N HIS A 57 3.64 -5.55 7.38
CA HIS A 57 3.81 -6.94 7.80
C HIS A 57 3.85 -7.06 9.34
N ALA A 58 4.65 -6.24 10.01
CA ALA A 58 4.73 -6.21 11.47
C ALA A 58 3.38 -5.88 12.11
N LEU A 59 2.66 -4.88 11.56
CA LEU A 59 1.32 -4.50 12.01
C LEU A 59 0.33 -5.66 11.91
N LEU A 60 0.28 -6.33 10.75
CA LEU A 60 -0.61 -7.48 10.52
C LEU A 60 -0.36 -8.59 11.54
N HIS A 61 0.90 -8.99 11.73
CA HIS A 61 1.26 -10.04 12.69
C HIS A 61 0.95 -9.65 14.14
N THR A 62 1.20 -8.41 14.52
CA THR A 62 0.87 -7.91 15.87
C THR A 62 -0.64 -7.98 16.14
N LEU A 63 -1.45 -7.48 15.20
CA LEU A 63 -2.91 -7.51 15.33
C LEU A 63 -3.47 -8.93 15.25
N TYR A 64 -2.90 -9.80 14.42
CA TYR A 64 -3.29 -11.21 14.36
C TYR A 64 -3.04 -11.91 15.69
N GLN A 65 -1.87 -11.73 16.29
CA GLN A 65 -1.56 -12.29 17.62
C GLN A 65 -2.50 -11.76 18.70
N ALA A 66 -2.84 -10.46 18.67
CA ALA A 66 -3.81 -9.89 19.60
C ALA A 66 -5.19 -10.52 19.46
N ASN A 67 -5.65 -10.77 18.23
CA ASN A 67 -6.91 -11.46 17.94
C ASN A 67 -6.91 -12.92 18.42
N VAL A 68 -5.82 -13.65 18.16
CA VAL A 68 -5.68 -15.03 18.67
C VAL A 68 -5.76 -15.06 20.19
N LYS A 69 -5.07 -14.13 20.87
CA LYS A 69 -5.12 -14.01 22.33
C LYS A 69 -6.53 -13.67 22.84
N ALA A 70 -7.29 -12.89 22.08
CA ALA A 70 -8.68 -12.53 22.41
C ALA A 70 -9.69 -13.65 22.11
N GLY A 71 -9.28 -14.76 21.50
CA GLY A 71 -10.16 -15.88 21.13
C GLY A 71 -11.04 -15.56 19.91
N THR A 72 -10.61 -14.68 19.02
CA THR A 72 -11.33 -14.37 17.78
C THR A 72 -11.41 -15.62 16.89
N ASN A 73 -12.61 -15.95 16.42
CA ASN A 73 -12.81 -17.04 15.44
C ASN A 73 -12.43 -16.57 14.05
N PHE A 74 -11.49 -17.27 13.42
CA PHE A 74 -11.09 -17.06 12.03
C PHE A 74 -11.69 -18.16 11.15
N LEU A 75 -12.43 -17.76 10.13
CA LEU A 75 -12.95 -18.66 9.09
C LEU A 75 -12.01 -18.51 7.87
N SER A 76 -10.89 -19.24 7.89
CA SER A 76 -9.89 -19.22 6.82
C SER A 76 -10.41 -20.00 5.60
N GLU A 77 -10.11 -19.52 4.40
CA GLU A 77 -10.56 -20.12 3.13
C GLU A 77 -12.10 -20.17 2.99
N TRP A 78 -12.75 -19.14 3.50
CA TRP A 78 -14.17 -18.88 3.31
C TRP A 78 -14.39 -17.69 2.37
N PHE A 79 -15.32 -17.84 1.44
CA PHE A 79 -15.67 -16.80 0.49
C PHE A 79 -17.01 -16.17 0.87
N ALA A 80 -17.00 -14.87 1.20
CA ALA A 80 -18.22 -14.11 1.46
C ALA A 80 -18.90 -13.76 0.13
N VAL A 81 -20.15 -14.19 -0.05
CA VAL A 81 -20.89 -14.04 -1.30
C VAL A 81 -21.74 -12.77 -1.28
N ASP A 82 -22.63 -12.64 -0.29
CA ASP A 82 -23.58 -11.54 -0.19
C ASP A 82 -23.94 -11.19 1.25
N LEU A 83 -24.39 -9.94 1.44
CA LEU A 83 -25.03 -9.48 2.65
C LEU A 83 -26.48 -10.01 2.72
N VAL A 84 -26.91 -10.37 3.92
CA VAL A 84 -28.30 -10.79 4.15
C VAL A 84 -29.06 -9.67 4.85
N LEU A 85 -30.13 -9.20 4.23
CA LEU A 85 -31.00 -8.15 4.76
C LEU A 85 -32.31 -8.74 5.30
N ASN A 86 -32.87 -8.11 6.31
CA ASN A 86 -34.23 -8.39 6.76
C ASN A 86 -35.27 -7.56 5.98
N SER A 87 -36.53 -7.67 6.33
CA SER A 87 -37.63 -6.91 5.70
C SER A 87 -37.58 -5.37 5.95
N GLU A 88 -36.67 -4.91 6.81
CA GLU A 88 -36.46 -3.50 7.14
C GLU A 88 -35.14 -2.99 6.53
N ASP A 89 -34.57 -3.72 5.55
CA ASP A 89 -33.29 -3.44 4.88
C ASP A 89 -32.08 -3.36 5.83
N GLN A 90 -32.16 -4.03 7.00
CA GLN A 90 -31.03 -4.10 7.94
C GLN A 90 -30.20 -5.35 7.65
N VAL A 91 -28.87 -5.20 7.65
CA VAL A 91 -27.94 -6.33 7.51
C VAL A 91 -27.99 -7.20 8.76
N THR A 92 -28.32 -8.48 8.58
CA THR A 92 -28.43 -9.49 9.64
C THR A 92 -27.30 -10.53 9.62
N GLY A 93 -26.45 -10.46 8.63
CA GLY A 93 -25.31 -11.37 8.46
C GLY A 93 -24.83 -11.45 7.03
N VAL A 94 -24.10 -12.52 6.73
CA VAL A 94 -23.45 -12.76 5.44
C VAL A 94 -23.72 -14.19 4.98
N ILE A 95 -23.97 -14.40 3.70
CA ILE A 95 -23.84 -15.73 3.08
C ILE A 95 -22.38 -15.91 2.70
N ALA A 96 -21.80 -16.99 3.15
CA ALA A 96 -20.45 -17.39 2.80
C ALA A 96 -20.42 -18.89 2.47
N PHE A 97 -19.47 -19.31 1.67
CA PHE A 97 -19.21 -20.72 1.49
C PHE A 97 -17.77 -21.07 1.86
N GLU A 98 -17.60 -22.24 2.43
CA GLU A 98 -16.31 -22.85 2.68
C GLU A 98 -15.74 -23.36 1.35
N ILE A 99 -14.54 -22.93 1.00
CA ILE A 99 -13.95 -23.23 -0.31
C ILE A 99 -13.66 -24.74 -0.46
N GLU A 100 -13.23 -25.40 0.63
CA GLU A 100 -12.87 -26.81 0.62
C GLU A 100 -14.09 -27.71 0.37
N SER A 101 -15.17 -27.50 1.10
CA SER A 101 -16.39 -28.32 0.99
C SER A 101 -17.37 -27.86 -0.08
N GLY A 102 -17.31 -26.58 -0.45
CA GLY A 102 -18.29 -25.92 -1.33
C GLY A 102 -19.67 -25.72 -0.67
N GLU A 103 -19.80 -25.97 0.62
CA GLU A 103 -21.05 -25.77 1.36
C GLU A 103 -21.28 -24.29 1.68
N ALA A 104 -22.53 -23.85 1.56
CA ALA A 104 -22.94 -22.48 1.85
C ALA A 104 -23.54 -22.35 3.25
N TYR A 105 -23.17 -21.28 3.94
CA TYR A 105 -23.59 -21.00 5.30
C TYR A 105 -24.15 -19.60 5.45
N PHE A 106 -25.18 -19.46 6.27
CA PHE A 106 -25.63 -18.16 6.74
C PHE A 106 -24.96 -17.84 8.08
N LEU A 107 -24.03 -16.88 8.04
CA LEU A 107 -23.33 -16.38 9.23
C LEU A 107 -24.11 -15.21 9.81
N LYS A 108 -25.00 -15.50 10.77
CA LYS A 108 -25.83 -14.49 11.44
C LYS A 108 -25.00 -13.60 12.35
N ALA A 109 -25.17 -12.28 12.24
CA ALA A 109 -24.44 -11.30 13.02
C ALA A 109 -25.35 -10.14 13.48
N LYS A 110 -25.05 -9.57 14.65
CA LYS A 110 -25.71 -8.33 15.14
C LYS A 110 -25.18 -7.08 14.45
N ALA A 111 -23.93 -7.13 14.01
CA ALA A 111 -23.28 -6.07 13.24
C ALA A 111 -22.28 -6.72 12.26
N THR A 112 -22.18 -6.20 11.07
CA THR A 112 -21.25 -6.68 10.02
C THR A 112 -20.31 -5.55 9.65
N VAL A 113 -19.00 -5.82 9.70
CA VAL A 113 -17.95 -4.88 9.28
C VAL A 113 -17.40 -5.31 7.94
N LEU A 114 -17.47 -4.45 6.93
CA LEU A 114 -16.82 -4.66 5.65
C LEU A 114 -15.39 -4.12 5.71
N ALA A 115 -14.42 -5.02 5.76
CA ALA A 115 -12.99 -4.73 5.77
C ALA A 115 -12.27 -5.52 4.65
N THR A 116 -12.90 -5.60 3.48
CA THR A 116 -12.54 -6.50 2.38
C THR A 116 -11.40 -5.98 1.50
N GLY A 117 -10.77 -4.86 1.88
CA GLY A 117 -9.68 -4.25 1.13
C GLY A 117 -10.12 -3.65 -0.19
N GLY A 118 -9.18 -3.49 -1.09
CA GLY A 118 -9.40 -2.85 -2.38
C GLY A 118 -9.84 -3.80 -3.50
N ALA A 119 -9.80 -3.29 -4.74
CA ALA A 119 -10.20 -3.99 -5.94
C ALA A 119 -9.10 -3.99 -7.03
N GLY A 120 -7.83 -3.80 -6.66
CA GLY A 120 -6.74 -3.63 -7.62
C GLY A 120 -6.54 -4.81 -8.57
N ARG A 121 -7.01 -6.02 -8.19
CA ARG A 121 -6.89 -7.22 -9.03
C ARG A 121 -7.79 -7.25 -10.26
N ILE A 122 -8.64 -6.26 -10.45
CA ILE A 122 -9.32 -6.05 -11.75
C ILE A 122 -8.35 -5.51 -12.83
N TYR A 123 -7.16 -5.02 -12.44
CA TYR A 123 -6.12 -4.54 -13.34
C TYR A 123 -5.02 -5.59 -13.54
N LYS A 124 -4.44 -5.61 -14.74
CA LYS A 124 -3.35 -6.54 -15.12
C LYS A 124 -2.11 -6.36 -14.23
N SER A 125 -1.72 -5.10 -13.95
CA SER A 125 -0.57 -4.76 -13.10
C SER A 125 -1.05 -4.02 -11.86
N THR A 126 -0.82 -4.62 -10.68
CA THR A 126 -1.24 -4.07 -9.40
C THR A 126 -0.33 -4.55 -8.28
N THR A 127 -0.17 -3.71 -7.26
CA THR A 127 0.52 -4.06 -6.02
C THR A 127 -0.37 -4.81 -5.04
N ASN A 128 -1.67 -4.96 -5.35
CA ASN A 128 -2.63 -5.58 -4.45
C ASN A 128 -2.49 -7.10 -4.40
N ALA A 129 -2.83 -7.69 -3.26
CA ALA A 129 -2.92 -9.13 -3.10
C ALA A 129 -3.96 -9.76 -4.05
N LEU A 130 -3.81 -11.05 -4.33
CA LEU A 130 -4.69 -11.80 -5.24
C LEU A 130 -6.17 -11.78 -4.81
N ILE A 131 -6.42 -11.65 -3.51
CA ILE A 131 -7.77 -11.61 -2.92
C ILE A 131 -8.47 -10.25 -3.06
N ASN A 132 -7.77 -9.21 -3.52
CA ASN A 132 -8.34 -7.86 -3.63
C ASN A 132 -9.08 -7.69 -4.97
N THR A 133 -10.18 -8.38 -5.11
CA THR A 133 -11.01 -8.51 -6.33
C THR A 133 -12.24 -7.60 -6.35
N GLY A 134 -12.50 -6.86 -5.24
CA GLY A 134 -13.62 -5.92 -5.15
C GLY A 134 -14.94 -6.54 -4.70
N ASP A 135 -14.91 -7.76 -4.20
CA ASP A 135 -16.13 -8.50 -3.80
C ASP A 135 -16.94 -7.76 -2.73
N GLY A 136 -16.29 -7.12 -1.75
CA GLY A 136 -16.98 -6.33 -0.73
C GLY A 136 -17.77 -5.15 -1.29
N THR A 137 -17.21 -4.44 -2.27
CA THR A 137 -17.93 -3.38 -2.99
C THR A 137 -19.08 -3.97 -3.82
N GLY A 138 -18.87 -5.13 -4.45
CA GLY A 138 -19.91 -5.85 -5.17
C GLY A 138 -21.07 -6.29 -4.28
N MET A 139 -20.78 -6.82 -3.08
CA MET A 139 -21.82 -7.16 -2.09
C MET A 139 -22.63 -5.93 -1.67
N ALA A 140 -21.96 -4.80 -1.41
CA ALA A 140 -22.63 -3.57 -1.05
C ALA A 140 -23.58 -3.08 -2.16
N LEU A 141 -23.13 -3.08 -3.41
CA LEU A 141 -23.97 -2.72 -4.57
C LEU A 141 -25.18 -3.64 -4.73
N ARG A 142 -25.02 -4.95 -4.60
CA ARG A 142 -26.12 -5.91 -4.67
C ARG A 142 -27.12 -5.76 -3.52
N ALA A 143 -26.63 -5.29 -2.35
CA ALA A 143 -27.48 -4.94 -1.22
C ALA A 143 -28.18 -3.57 -1.37
N GLY A 144 -28.01 -2.88 -2.51
CA GLY A 144 -28.63 -1.57 -2.76
C GLY A 144 -27.90 -0.37 -2.15
N LEU A 145 -26.70 -0.57 -1.62
CA LEU A 145 -25.89 0.50 -1.02
C LEU A 145 -25.19 1.33 -2.10
N ALA A 146 -25.04 2.63 -1.86
CA ALA A 146 -24.31 3.52 -2.75
C ALA A 146 -22.80 3.28 -2.70
N VAL A 147 -22.13 3.58 -3.81
CA VAL A 147 -20.67 3.69 -3.89
C VAL A 147 -20.33 5.02 -4.51
N GLN A 148 -19.13 5.56 -4.20
CA GLN A 148 -18.70 6.85 -4.72
C GLN A 148 -17.24 6.83 -5.14
N ASP A 149 -16.87 7.77 -6.01
CA ASP A 149 -15.48 8.03 -6.45
C ASP A 149 -14.76 6.77 -7.00
N MET A 150 -15.51 5.88 -7.66
CA MET A 150 -15.00 4.58 -8.15
C MET A 150 -13.95 4.72 -9.24
N GLU A 151 -13.89 5.85 -9.94
CA GLU A 151 -12.88 6.21 -10.94
C GLU A 151 -11.56 6.69 -10.32
N MET A 152 -11.55 7.00 -9.03
CA MET A 152 -10.39 7.55 -8.33
C MET A 152 -9.42 6.43 -7.91
N TRP A 153 -8.46 6.15 -8.79
CA TRP A 153 -7.39 5.18 -8.53
C TRP A 153 -6.06 5.87 -8.32
N GLN A 154 -5.32 5.43 -7.29
CA GLN A 154 -3.94 5.84 -7.10
C GLN A 154 -3.00 4.81 -7.72
N PHE A 155 -2.06 5.29 -8.52
CA PHE A 155 -0.94 4.50 -9.03
C PHE A 155 0.28 4.70 -8.14
N HIS A 156 0.89 3.60 -7.69
CA HIS A 156 2.18 3.68 -7.01
C HIS A 156 3.28 3.81 -8.07
N PRO A 157 4.20 4.78 -7.94
CA PRO A 157 5.25 5.00 -8.93
C PRO A 157 6.16 3.79 -9.16
N THR A 158 6.44 3.05 -8.09
CA THR A 158 7.49 2.02 -8.07
C THR A 158 6.93 0.62 -7.83
N GLY A 159 6.17 0.08 -8.79
CA GLY A 159 5.97 -1.37 -8.93
C GLY A 159 7.12 -1.98 -9.74
N ILE A 160 7.60 -3.17 -9.38
CA ILE A 160 8.61 -3.90 -10.16
C ILE A 160 8.03 -4.17 -11.55
N HIS A 161 8.74 -3.74 -12.59
CA HIS A 161 8.34 -3.96 -13.98
C HIS A 161 8.13 -5.46 -14.25
N GLY A 162 7.05 -5.81 -14.93
CA GLY A 162 6.66 -7.19 -15.23
C GLY A 162 5.98 -7.96 -14.09
N ALA A 163 6.32 -7.69 -12.83
CA ALA A 163 5.77 -8.39 -11.66
C ALA A 163 4.65 -7.62 -10.95
N GLY A 164 4.65 -6.28 -11.01
CA GLY A 164 3.73 -5.44 -10.26
C GLY A 164 3.97 -5.38 -8.75
N THR A 165 4.97 -6.11 -8.25
CA THR A 165 5.31 -6.15 -6.83
C THR A 165 5.76 -4.78 -6.33
N LEU A 166 5.24 -4.36 -5.17
CA LEU A 166 5.51 -3.05 -4.60
C LEU A 166 6.96 -2.90 -4.15
N VAL A 167 7.66 -1.91 -4.69
CA VAL A 167 8.87 -1.33 -4.08
C VAL A 167 8.44 -0.13 -3.26
N THR A 168 8.56 -0.25 -1.93
CA THR A 168 8.06 0.76 -1.00
C THR A 168 8.59 2.16 -1.29
N GLU A 169 7.75 3.17 -1.08
CA GLU A 169 8.16 4.57 -1.12
C GLU A 169 9.29 4.91 -0.13
N GLY A 170 9.45 4.09 0.91
CA GLY A 170 10.56 4.17 1.85
C GLY A 170 11.92 4.18 1.16
N CYS A 171 12.09 3.52 0.01
CA CYS A 171 13.32 3.55 -0.77
C CYS A 171 13.71 4.98 -1.18
N ARG A 172 12.72 5.77 -1.64
CA ARG A 172 12.93 7.19 -1.98
C ARG A 172 13.10 8.05 -0.73
N GLY A 173 12.42 7.68 0.36
CA GLY A 173 12.60 8.29 1.67
C GLY A 173 14.00 8.11 2.26
N GLU A 174 14.64 6.98 1.99
CA GLU A 174 16.05 6.71 2.40
C GLU A 174 17.08 7.30 1.42
N GLY A 175 16.65 7.99 0.36
CA GLY A 175 17.53 8.68 -0.58
C GLY A 175 17.61 8.06 -1.99
N GLY A 176 16.83 7.04 -2.28
CA GLY A 176 16.69 6.51 -3.64
C GLY A 176 16.05 7.50 -4.60
N TYR A 177 16.38 7.43 -5.89
CA TYR A 177 15.83 8.29 -6.91
C TYR A 177 15.59 7.59 -8.24
N LEU A 178 14.73 8.19 -9.07
CA LEU A 178 14.34 7.66 -10.36
C LEU A 178 15.22 8.25 -11.49
N ILE A 179 15.58 7.39 -12.44
CA ILE A 179 16.30 7.79 -13.65
C ILE A 179 15.62 7.23 -14.90
N ASN A 180 15.75 7.97 -16.00
CA ASN A 180 15.37 7.55 -17.34
C ASN A 180 16.54 6.84 -18.05
N LYS A 181 16.36 6.45 -19.33
CA LYS A 181 17.39 5.74 -20.12
C LYS A 181 18.68 6.52 -20.29
N ASP A 182 18.64 7.84 -20.22
CA ASP A 182 19.81 8.72 -20.39
C ASP A 182 20.56 8.92 -19.05
N GLY A 183 20.09 8.28 -17.97
CA GLY A 183 20.63 8.42 -16.63
C GLY A 183 20.21 9.73 -15.92
N GLU A 184 19.30 10.49 -16.51
CA GLU A 184 18.80 11.75 -15.95
C GLU A 184 17.89 11.45 -14.75
N ARG A 185 18.12 12.13 -13.63
CA ARG A 185 17.19 12.20 -12.48
C ARG A 185 16.05 13.16 -12.82
N PHE A 186 15.11 12.71 -13.66
CA PHE A 186 14.08 13.54 -14.29
C PHE A 186 13.14 14.23 -13.29
N MET A 187 12.97 13.70 -12.07
CA MET A 187 12.13 14.34 -11.06
C MET A 187 12.63 15.72 -10.62
N GLU A 188 13.89 16.04 -10.80
CA GLU A 188 14.42 17.41 -10.58
C GLU A 188 13.83 18.43 -11.55
N ARG A 189 13.44 18.00 -12.75
CA ARG A 189 12.79 18.82 -13.78
C ARG A 189 11.29 18.97 -13.52
N TYR A 190 10.61 17.89 -13.13
CA TYR A 190 9.16 17.88 -12.91
C TYR A 190 8.74 18.44 -11.55
N ALA A 191 9.53 18.26 -10.52
CA ALA A 191 9.24 18.69 -9.15
C ALA A 191 10.52 19.19 -8.45
N PRO A 192 11.05 20.37 -8.80
CA PRO A 192 12.37 20.84 -8.35
C PRO A 192 12.55 20.85 -6.83
N ASN A 193 11.49 21.11 -6.08
CA ASN A 193 11.54 21.22 -4.62
C ASN A 193 11.47 19.85 -3.92
N ALA A 194 10.47 19.05 -4.25
CA ALA A 194 10.20 17.76 -3.61
C ALA A 194 10.91 16.58 -4.29
N LYS A 195 11.32 16.75 -5.55
CA LYS A 195 11.99 15.75 -6.38
C LYS A 195 11.26 14.39 -6.31
N ASP A 196 11.96 13.32 -6.02
CA ASP A 196 11.42 11.98 -5.93
C ASP A 196 10.45 11.75 -4.74
N LEU A 197 10.35 12.72 -3.81
CA LEU A 197 9.39 12.76 -2.72
C LEU A 197 8.19 13.69 -3.00
N ALA A 198 7.96 14.05 -4.25
CA ALA A 198 6.69 14.63 -4.69
C ALA A 198 5.54 13.62 -4.43
N SER A 199 4.29 14.09 -4.50
CA SER A 199 3.13 13.21 -4.34
C SER A 199 3.13 12.09 -5.39
N ARG A 200 2.58 10.94 -5.06
CA ARG A 200 2.63 9.72 -5.90
C ARG A 200 2.08 9.94 -7.31
N ASP A 201 1.00 10.73 -7.42
CA ASP A 201 0.39 11.06 -8.70
C ASP A 201 1.31 11.90 -9.58
N VAL A 202 2.04 12.85 -9.02
CA VAL A 202 3.04 13.66 -9.74
C VAL A 202 4.17 12.77 -10.23
N VAL A 203 4.74 11.92 -9.36
CA VAL A 203 5.84 11.02 -9.75
C VAL A 203 5.38 10.02 -10.80
N ALA A 204 4.22 9.38 -10.63
CA ALA A 204 3.69 8.40 -11.59
C ALA A 204 3.43 9.03 -12.97
N ARG A 205 2.83 10.22 -13.03
CA ARG A 205 2.62 10.93 -14.29
C ARG A 205 3.93 11.33 -14.94
N SER A 206 4.91 11.80 -14.18
CA SER A 206 6.23 12.14 -14.70
C SER A 206 6.93 10.93 -15.32
N MET A 207 6.87 9.77 -14.68
CA MET A 207 7.40 8.52 -15.23
C MET A 207 6.70 8.14 -16.54
N MET A 208 5.37 8.25 -16.61
CA MET A 208 4.63 7.96 -17.83
C MET A 208 4.98 8.92 -18.96
N LEU A 209 5.23 10.22 -18.66
CA LEU A 209 5.71 11.18 -19.65
C LEU A 209 7.09 10.78 -20.18
N GLU A 210 8.02 10.36 -19.31
CA GLU A 210 9.34 9.87 -19.77
C GLU A 210 9.20 8.68 -20.71
N ILE A 211 8.33 7.72 -20.39
CA ILE A 211 8.06 6.54 -21.22
C ILE A 211 7.43 6.93 -22.55
N ILE A 212 6.35 7.73 -22.54
CA ILE A 212 5.62 8.14 -23.75
C ILE A 212 6.50 8.96 -24.70
N GLU A 213 7.38 9.81 -24.17
CA GLU A 213 8.31 10.63 -24.94
C GLU A 213 9.58 9.85 -25.39
N GLY A 214 9.62 8.54 -25.18
CA GLY A 214 10.68 7.65 -25.63
C GLY A 214 11.95 7.69 -24.80
N ARG A 215 11.89 8.20 -23.57
CA ARG A 215 13.00 8.17 -22.61
C ARG A 215 12.88 7.04 -21.58
N GLY A 216 11.95 6.11 -21.79
CA GLY A 216 11.85 4.88 -21.01
C GLY A 216 13.08 4.00 -21.13
N CYS A 217 13.31 3.16 -20.13
CA CYS A 217 14.43 2.23 -20.03
C CYS A 217 14.07 0.85 -20.61
N GLY A 218 15.09 0.04 -20.83
CA GLY A 218 14.98 -1.32 -21.36
C GLY A 218 14.69 -1.38 -22.87
N PRO A 219 14.62 -2.59 -23.41
CA PRO A 219 14.43 -2.80 -24.85
C PRO A 219 13.10 -2.26 -25.38
N GLU A 220 12.04 -2.33 -24.57
CA GLU A 220 10.69 -1.87 -24.92
C GLU A 220 10.46 -0.41 -24.55
N ALA A 221 11.43 0.25 -23.89
CA ALA A 221 11.33 1.64 -23.42
C ALA A 221 10.08 1.92 -22.56
N ASP A 222 9.63 0.94 -21.75
CA ASP A 222 8.34 0.91 -21.07
C ASP A 222 8.41 1.05 -19.54
N HIS A 223 9.59 1.31 -18.99
CA HIS A 223 9.81 1.48 -17.55
C HIS A 223 10.88 2.56 -17.26
N CYS A 224 11.07 2.88 -15.98
CA CYS A 224 12.17 3.69 -15.47
C CYS A 224 13.02 2.84 -14.51
N PHE A 225 14.16 3.35 -14.08
CA PHE A 225 14.96 2.71 -13.05
C PHE A 225 14.89 3.46 -11.71
N LEU A 226 14.74 2.71 -10.64
CA LEU A 226 14.95 3.20 -9.26
C LEU A 226 16.37 2.87 -8.82
N LYS A 227 17.17 3.90 -8.57
CA LYS A 227 18.58 3.81 -8.21
C LYS A 227 18.73 3.82 -6.68
N LEU A 228 19.39 2.81 -6.13
CA LEU A 228 19.65 2.62 -4.69
C LEU A 228 21.13 2.31 -4.39
N ASP A 229 21.90 1.86 -5.37
CA ASP A 229 23.30 1.41 -5.25
C ASP A 229 24.23 2.45 -4.60
N HIS A 230 23.96 3.75 -4.83
CA HIS A 230 24.71 4.85 -4.23
C HIS A 230 24.55 4.97 -2.70
N LEU A 231 23.54 4.30 -2.12
CA LEU A 231 23.30 4.29 -0.66
C LEU A 231 24.24 3.33 0.09
N GLY A 232 24.82 2.36 -0.64
CA GLY A 232 25.70 1.33 -0.09
C GLY A 232 24.96 0.14 0.54
N ALA A 233 25.60 -1.02 0.48
CA ALA A 233 25.02 -2.29 0.93
C ALA A 233 24.62 -2.29 2.42
N ASP A 234 25.39 -1.65 3.28
CA ASP A 234 25.14 -1.62 4.73
C ASP A 234 23.82 -0.90 5.06
N LEU A 235 23.56 0.24 4.40
CA LEU A 235 22.30 0.96 4.60
C LEU A 235 21.12 0.14 4.04
N LEU A 236 21.28 -0.46 2.86
CA LEU A 236 20.23 -1.28 2.25
C LEU A 236 19.88 -2.47 3.15
N HIS A 237 20.87 -3.20 3.67
CA HIS A 237 20.63 -4.31 4.58
C HIS A 237 19.97 -3.88 5.91
N LYS A 238 20.32 -2.70 6.44
CA LYS A 238 19.78 -2.19 7.69
C LYS A 238 18.38 -1.61 7.56
N ARG A 239 18.10 -0.86 6.49
CA ARG A 239 16.89 -0.05 6.32
C ARG A 239 15.88 -0.64 5.34
N LEU A 240 16.35 -1.40 4.35
CA LEU A 240 15.57 -1.91 3.23
C LEU A 240 15.83 -3.42 2.98
N PRO A 241 15.90 -4.27 4.04
CA PRO A 241 16.21 -5.69 3.86
C PRO A 241 15.15 -6.41 3.02
N GLY A 242 13.86 -6.08 3.19
CA GLY A 242 12.77 -6.67 2.43
C GLY A 242 12.81 -6.29 0.97
N ILE A 243 13.15 -5.04 0.64
CA ILE A 243 13.28 -4.61 -0.76
C ILE A 243 14.47 -5.28 -1.44
N THR A 244 15.57 -5.47 -0.74
CA THR A 244 16.72 -6.22 -1.26
C THR A 244 16.29 -7.64 -1.66
N GLU A 245 15.55 -8.33 -0.80
CA GLU A 245 15.03 -9.67 -1.05
C GLU A 245 14.01 -9.69 -2.22
N LEU A 246 13.05 -8.75 -2.21
CA LEU A 246 12.03 -8.64 -3.26
C LEU A 246 12.65 -8.37 -4.64
N SER A 247 13.64 -7.49 -4.72
CA SER A 247 14.32 -7.16 -5.97
C SER A 247 15.08 -8.37 -6.53
N LYS A 248 15.76 -9.14 -5.68
CA LYS A 248 16.41 -10.39 -6.08
C LYS A 248 15.41 -11.43 -6.56
N THR A 249 14.27 -11.56 -5.86
CA THR A 249 13.27 -12.59 -6.18
C THR A 249 12.47 -12.26 -7.44
N PHE A 250 12.02 -11.02 -7.60
CA PHE A 250 11.06 -10.65 -8.65
C PHE A 250 11.68 -9.94 -9.86
N ALA A 251 12.84 -9.31 -9.69
CA ALA A 251 13.57 -8.67 -10.78
C ALA A 251 14.90 -9.36 -11.12
N GLY A 252 15.38 -10.29 -10.29
CA GLY A 252 16.68 -10.91 -10.46
C GLY A 252 17.85 -9.96 -10.21
N ILE A 253 17.64 -8.85 -9.47
CA ILE A 253 18.58 -7.74 -9.34
C ILE A 253 18.98 -7.55 -7.88
N ASP A 254 20.27 -7.43 -7.62
CA ASP A 254 20.77 -6.89 -6.36
C ASP A 254 20.75 -5.36 -6.41
N PRO A 255 19.92 -4.69 -5.60
CA PRO A 255 19.79 -3.23 -5.62
C PRO A 255 21.02 -2.49 -5.08
N ALA A 256 21.97 -3.21 -4.48
CA ALA A 256 23.26 -2.65 -4.09
C ALA A 256 24.23 -2.50 -5.29
N GLU A 257 23.96 -3.21 -6.38
CA GLU A 257 24.84 -3.25 -7.57
C GLU A 257 24.18 -2.63 -8.81
N HIS A 258 22.85 -2.82 -8.95
CA HIS A 258 22.10 -2.41 -10.13
C HIS A 258 20.77 -1.75 -9.77
N PRO A 259 20.27 -0.79 -10.59
CA PRO A 259 18.99 -0.15 -10.36
C PRO A 259 17.82 -1.11 -10.63
N ILE A 260 16.72 -0.93 -9.88
CA ILE A 260 15.51 -1.74 -10.00
C ILE A 260 14.64 -1.21 -11.14
N PRO A 261 14.18 -2.04 -12.11
CA PRO A 261 13.22 -1.61 -13.12
C PRO A 261 11.83 -1.43 -12.48
N VAL A 262 11.26 -0.25 -12.61
CA VAL A 262 9.99 0.13 -12.00
C VAL A 262 9.06 0.84 -12.98
N VAL A 263 7.76 0.64 -12.79
CA VAL A 263 6.71 1.25 -13.59
C VAL A 263 5.52 1.65 -12.71
N PRO A 264 4.79 2.72 -13.03
CA PRO A 264 3.55 3.05 -12.32
C PRO A 264 2.56 1.89 -12.36
N THR A 265 2.11 1.47 -11.18
CA THR A 265 1.31 0.25 -11.00
C THR A 265 0.07 0.58 -10.16
N CYS A 266 -1.10 0.04 -10.52
CA CYS A 266 -2.33 0.24 -9.77
C CYS A 266 -2.15 -0.15 -8.30
N HIS A 267 -2.47 0.77 -7.37
CA HIS A 267 -2.14 0.62 -5.95
C HIS A 267 -3.37 0.49 -5.07
N TYR A 268 -4.25 1.48 -5.04
CA TYR A 268 -5.54 1.34 -4.37
C TYR A 268 -6.62 2.29 -4.90
N ALA A 269 -7.87 1.87 -4.68
CA ALA A 269 -9.04 2.68 -4.92
C ALA A 269 -9.16 3.74 -3.82
N MET A 270 -9.34 4.99 -4.21
CA MET A 270 -9.61 6.10 -3.28
C MET A 270 -11.08 6.15 -2.91
N GLY A 271 -11.96 5.78 -3.82
CA GLY A 271 -13.39 5.63 -3.62
C GLY A 271 -13.79 4.31 -2.97
N GLY A 272 -15.07 4.06 -2.90
CA GLY A 272 -15.67 2.87 -2.33
C GLY A 272 -17.02 3.13 -1.69
N ILE A 273 -17.31 2.46 -0.58
CA ILE A 273 -18.56 2.55 0.16
C ILE A 273 -18.48 3.77 1.08
N PRO A 274 -19.38 4.79 0.94
CA PRO A 274 -19.35 5.97 1.77
C PRO A 274 -19.77 5.66 3.20
N THR A 275 -19.07 6.28 4.16
CA THR A 275 -19.36 6.13 5.59
C THR A 275 -19.41 7.47 6.30
N ASN A 276 -20.16 7.53 7.41
CA ASN A 276 -20.09 8.66 8.33
C ASN A 276 -18.83 8.58 9.23
N VAL A 277 -18.68 9.54 10.14
CA VAL A 277 -17.52 9.62 11.06
C VAL A 277 -17.40 8.44 12.04
N ASN A 278 -18.45 7.67 12.21
CA ASN A 278 -18.49 6.48 13.06
C ASN A 278 -18.22 5.18 12.28
N GLY A 279 -17.92 5.27 10.97
CA GLY A 279 -17.72 4.11 10.10
C GLY A 279 -19.00 3.40 9.66
N GLN A 280 -20.17 3.98 9.90
CA GLN A 280 -21.46 3.44 9.45
C GLN A 280 -21.68 3.82 7.98
N VAL A 281 -22.12 2.86 7.18
CA VAL A 281 -22.51 3.08 5.77
C VAL A 281 -23.70 4.05 5.70
N ILE A 282 -23.68 4.96 4.72
CA ILE A 282 -24.71 5.99 4.49
C ILE A 282 -25.25 5.92 3.07
#